data_152fabc29cd02711f721762193352f1e
#
_entry.id   152fabc29cd02711f721762193352f1e
#
_cell.length_a   1.000
_cell.length_b   1.000
_cell.length_c   1.000
_cell.angle_alpha   90.00
_cell.angle_beta   90.00
_cell.angle_gamma   90.00
#
_symmetry.space_group_name_H-M   'P 1'
#
loop_
_entity.id
_entity.type
_entity.pdbx_description
1 polymer ?
#
loop_
_entity_poly.entity_id
_entity_poly.type
_entity_poly.pdbx_seq_one_letter_code
_entity_poly.pdbx_strand_id
1 'polypeptide(L)'
;ILVISISEKGGHVVFMNYNRNIEAESVTQERADEIGKQFLESHGFKNMKETYYLKQEGIVTINYAYEQEGVVVYPDLVKLKIALDNGEVMGIETTGYLNNHEKRNVSNIKISKEEAKKGLNPKLEILSEGLAIIPTEWKSEVLCWEFKGRVDETDFLVYINAETGKEEDILVIVNTPNGTLTH
;
A
#
# COMPACT_ATOMS: atom_id res chain seq x y z
N ILE A 1 -19.26 19.06 4.63
CA ILE A 1 -18.87 18.89 6.06
C ILE A 1 -17.43 18.41 6.09
N LEU A 2 -16.57 19.02 6.88
CA LEU A 2 -15.21 18.59 7.17
C LEU A 2 -15.21 17.89 8.53
N VAL A 3 -14.65 16.68 8.58
CA VAL A 3 -14.44 15.90 9.80
C VAL A 3 -12.94 15.69 9.97
N ILE A 4 -12.42 16.00 11.17
CA ILE A 4 -11.00 15.81 11.51
C ILE A 4 -10.91 15.12 12.87
N SER A 5 -10.08 14.07 12.95
CA SER A 5 -9.69 13.42 14.19
C SER A 5 -8.19 13.62 14.42
N ILE A 6 -7.85 14.06 15.63
CA ILE A 6 -6.47 14.38 16.01
C ILE A 6 -6.09 13.48 17.19
N SER A 7 -4.84 12.96 17.18
CA SER A 7 -4.31 12.16 18.29
C SER A 7 -4.10 13.03 19.54
N GLU A 8 -4.41 12.48 20.72
CA GLU A 8 -4.14 13.16 22.00
C GLU A 8 -2.65 13.39 22.24
N LYS A 9 -1.83 12.43 21.80
CA LYS A 9 -0.37 12.54 21.88
C LYS A 9 0.17 13.05 20.55
N GLY A 10 0.89 14.19 20.59
CA GLY A 10 1.58 14.78 19.44
C GLY A 10 0.72 15.61 18.50
N GLY A 11 -0.62 15.59 18.64
CA GLY A 11 -1.51 16.42 17.81
C GLY A 11 -1.51 16.04 16.31
N HIS A 12 -1.25 14.78 15.99
CA HIS A 12 -1.21 14.30 14.61
C HIS A 12 -2.63 14.11 14.05
N VAL A 13 -2.84 14.47 12.80
CA VAL A 13 -4.08 14.15 12.08
C VAL A 13 -4.14 12.65 11.85
N VAL A 14 -5.08 11.98 12.51
CA VAL A 14 -5.33 10.53 12.38
C VAL A 14 -6.24 10.26 11.20
N PHE A 15 -7.23 11.12 11.04
CA PHE A 15 -8.23 11.02 9.99
C PHE A 15 -8.72 12.43 9.62
N MET A 16 -8.86 12.70 8.34
CA MET A 16 -9.56 13.85 7.80
C MET A 16 -10.41 13.39 6.63
N ASN A 17 -11.62 13.86 6.55
CA ASN A 17 -12.47 13.66 5.40
C ASN A 17 -13.33 14.88 5.15
N TYR A 18 -13.28 15.35 3.92
CA TYR A 18 -14.09 16.43 3.39
C TYR A 18 -14.87 15.95 2.18
N ASN A 19 -16.17 16.16 2.16
CA ASN A 19 -17.01 15.74 1.06
C ASN A 19 -17.61 16.96 0.33
N ARG A 20 -17.47 16.96 -0.97
CA ARG A 20 -18.14 17.85 -1.92
C ARG A 20 -18.53 17.07 -3.17
N ASN A 21 -19.36 17.66 -4.00
CA ASN A 21 -19.60 17.12 -5.32
C ASN A 21 -18.33 17.28 -6.18
N ILE A 22 -18.01 16.24 -6.93
CA ILE A 22 -16.93 16.25 -7.90
C ILE A 22 -17.54 16.55 -9.29
N GLU A 23 -16.94 17.50 -9.99
CA GLU A 23 -17.30 17.83 -11.35
C GLU A 23 -16.66 16.86 -12.36
N ALA A 24 -16.56 17.25 -13.61
CA ALA A 24 -15.93 16.41 -14.63
C ALA A 24 -14.44 16.18 -14.31
N GLU A 25 -14.02 14.92 -14.38
CA GLU A 25 -12.64 14.53 -14.15
C GLU A 25 -11.68 15.21 -15.15
N SER A 26 -10.64 15.85 -14.66
CA SER A 26 -9.58 16.49 -15.43
C SER A 26 -8.16 16.07 -14.98
N VAL A 27 -8.05 15.41 -13.85
CA VAL A 27 -6.80 14.92 -13.25
C VAL A 27 -6.68 13.42 -13.50
N THR A 28 -5.57 13.01 -14.14
CA THR A 28 -5.30 11.58 -14.36
C THR A 28 -4.88 10.89 -13.07
N GLN A 29 -4.92 9.56 -13.07
CA GLN A 29 -4.47 8.74 -11.93
C GLN A 29 -2.99 9.02 -11.58
N GLU A 30 -2.14 9.10 -12.58
CA GLU A 30 -0.70 9.36 -12.43
C GLU A 30 -0.46 10.74 -11.82
N ARG A 31 -1.24 11.74 -12.27
CA ARG A 31 -1.14 13.10 -11.70
C ARG A 31 -1.65 13.16 -10.26
N ALA A 32 -2.69 12.40 -9.94
CA ALA A 32 -3.18 12.29 -8.57
C ALA A 32 -2.14 11.62 -7.64
N ASP A 33 -1.43 10.59 -8.11
CA ASP A 33 -0.33 9.97 -7.37
C ASP A 33 0.81 10.95 -7.10
N GLU A 34 1.23 11.74 -8.11
CA GLU A 34 2.23 12.79 -7.91
C GLU A 34 1.80 13.81 -6.84
N ILE A 35 0.55 14.28 -6.90
CA ILE A 35 -0.02 15.20 -5.90
C ILE A 35 0.01 14.55 -4.51
N GLY A 36 -0.40 13.28 -4.42
CA GLY A 36 -0.41 12.53 -3.17
C GLY A 36 0.97 12.39 -2.54
N LYS A 37 1.98 12.04 -3.33
CA LYS A 37 3.38 11.95 -2.88
C LYS A 37 3.92 13.28 -2.38
N GLN A 38 3.68 14.36 -3.12
CA GLN A 38 4.08 15.72 -2.71
C GLN A 38 3.39 16.15 -1.42
N PHE A 39 2.09 15.86 -1.31
CA PHE A 39 1.33 16.14 -0.09
C PHE A 39 1.90 15.39 1.11
N LEU A 40 2.13 14.09 1.00
CA LEU A 40 2.69 13.26 2.07
C LEU A 40 4.07 13.75 2.51
N GLU A 41 4.95 14.03 1.57
CA GLU A 41 6.30 14.49 1.87
C GLU A 41 6.30 15.86 2.59
N SER A 42 5.45 16.79 2.14
CA SER A 42 5.30 18.12 2.78
C SER A 42 4.73 18.04 4.20
N HIS A 43 4.01 16.95 4.53
CA HIS A 43 3.43 16.69 5.85
C HIS A 43 4.27 15.71 6.71
N GLY A 44 5.51 15.41 6.29
CA GLY A 44 6.44 14.60 7.08
C GLY A 44 6.38 13.10 6.85
N PHE A 45 5.49 12.61 5.99
CA PHE A 45 5.42 11.20 5.58
C PHE A 45 6.42 10.97 4.44
N LYS A 46 7.64 10.56 4.77
CA LYS A 46 8.71 10.35 3.80
C LYS A 46 8.76 8.91 3.31
N ASN A 47 9.33 8.71 2.11
CA ASN A 47 9.52 7.39 1.50
C ASN A 47 8.23 6.59 1.39
N MET A 48 7.13 7.25 1.02
CA MET A 48 5.85 6.60 0.82
C MET A 48 5.71 6.13 -0.63
N LYS A 49 5.39 4.86 -0.81
CA LYS A 49 5.23 4.20 -2.10
C LYS A 49 3.78 3.86 -2.34
N GLU A 50 3.24 4.25 -3.49
CA GLU A 50 1.93 3.80 -3.94
C GLU A 50 1.89 2.27 -4.02
N THR A 51 0.84 1.67 -3.48
CA THR A 51 0.59 0.24 -3.54
C THR A 51 -0.66 -0.08 -4.35
N TYR A 52 -1.82 0.41 -3.93
CA TYR A 52 -3.10 0.17 -4.58
C TYR A 52 -3.94 1.44 -4.58
N TYR A 53 -4.84 1.55 -5.56
CA TYR A 53 -5.80 2.65 -5.63
C TYR A 53 -7.18 2.15 -6.04
N LEU A 54 -8.19 2.93 -5.70
CA LEU A 54 -9.57 2.74 -6.11
C LEU A 54 -10.18 4.08 -6.51
N LYS A 55 -10.78 4.12 -7.70
CA LYS A 55 -11.58 5.27 -8.17
C LYS A 55 -13.05 5.03 -7.91
N GLN A 56 -13.72 6.00 -7.33
CA GLN A 56 -15.16 5.99 -7.13
C GLN A 56 -15.70 7.42 -7.14
N GLU A 57 -16.71 7.67 -7.93
CA GLU A 57 -17.43 8.96 -7.97
C GLU A 57 -16.51 10.19 -8.13
N GLY A 58 -15.54 10.09 -9.06
CA GLY A 58 -14.58 11.18 -9.32
C GLY A 58 -13.53 11.39 -8.24
N ILE A 59 -13.42 10.49 -7.27
CA ILE A 59 -12.38 10.49 -6.23
C ILE A 59 -11.49 9.27 -6.45
N VAL A 60 -10.17 9.46 -6.37
CA VAL A 60 -9.24 8.35 -6.24
C VAL A 60 -8.77 8.23 -4.79
N THR A 61 -8.94 7.05 -4.23
CA THR A 61 -8.33 6.68 -2.94
C THR A 61 -7.06 5.90 -3.23
N ILE A 62 -5.91 6.42 -2.80
CA ILE A 62 -4.60 5.82 -3.02
C ILE A 62 -4.03 5.36 -1.68
N ASN A 63 -3.56 4.13 -1.63
CA ASN A 63 -2.86 3.55 -0.49
C ASN A 63 -1.35 3.72 -0.70
N TYR A 64 -0.68 4.30 0.29
CA TYR A 64 0.76 4.47 0.33
C TYR A 64 1.33 3.69 1.51
N ALA A 65 2.27 2.80 1.24
CA ALA A 65 3.04 2.11 2.27
C ALA A 65 4.42 2.74 2.41
N TYR A 66 4.96 2.76 3.63
CA TYR A 66 6.33 3.21 3.85
C TYR A 66 7.32 2.25 3.18
N GLU A 67 8.39 2.79 2.58
CA GLU A 67 9.48 1.99 2.03
C GLU A 67 10.76 2.23 2.81
N GLN A 68 11.31 1.17 3.41
CA GLN A 68 12.58 1.20 4.13
C GLN A 68 13.63 0.37 3.36
N GLU A 69 14.65 1.03 2.82
CA GLU A 69 15.77 0.35 2.14
C GLU A 69 15.32 -0.61 1.01
N GLY A 70 14.26 -0.21 0.27
CA GLY A 70 13.69 -1.01 -0.81
C GLY A 70 12.69 -2.08 -0.37
N VAL A 71 12.37 -2.16 0.92
CA VAL A 71 11.35 -3.06 1.49
C VAL A 71 10.06 -2.30 1.73
N VAL A 72 8.96 -2.76 1.16
CA VAL A 72 7.62 -2.19 1.36
C VAL A 72 7.08 -2.62 2.71
N VAL A 73 6.67 -1.68 3.55
CA VAL A 73 6.20 -1.92 4.92
C VAL A 73 4.69 -1.69 4.97
N TYR A 74 3.90 -2.73 4.75
CA TYR A 74 2.44 -2.63 4.70
C TYR A 74 1.76 -2.23 6.02
N PRO A 75 2.27 -2.55 7.22
CA PRO A 75 1.72 -2.02 8.46
C PRO A 75 1.73 -0.49 8.55
N ASP A 76 2.70 0.17 7.89
CA ASP A 76 2.86 1.63 7.88
C ASP A 76 2.09 2.28 6.73
N LEU A 77 0.78 2.06 6.70
CA LEU A 77 -0.07 2.53 5.62
C LEU A 77 -0.65 3.92 5.90
N VAL A 78 -0.64 4.76 4.86
CA VAL A 78 -1.40 6.02 4.79
C VAL A 78 -2.31 5.95 3.57
N LYS A 79 -3.57 6.36 3.71
CA LYS A 79 -4.52 6.47 2.60
C LYS A 79 -4.83 7.93 2.33
N LEU A 80 -4.81 8.32 1.06
CA LEU A 80 -5.24 9.63 0.60
C LEU A 80 -6.45 9.51 -0.30
N LYS A 81 -7.38 10.46 -0.18
CA LYS A 81 -8.48 10.69 -1.12
C LYS A 81 -8.21 11.96 -1.89
N ILE A 82 -8.17 11.87 -3.20
CA ILE A 82 -7.86 12.99 -4.09
C ILE A 82 -9.00 13.15 -5.09
N ALA A 83 -9.50 14.37 -5.21
CA ALA A 83 -10.53 14.71 -6.18
C ALA A 83 -9.95 14.77 -7.61
N LEU A 84 -10.59 14.12 -8.54
CA LEU A 84 -10.13 14.05 -9.94
C LEU A 84 -10.57 15.23 -10.82
N ASP A 85 -11.36 16.15 -10.28
CA ASP A 85 -11.68 17.39 -11.01
C ASP A 85 -10.59 18.48 -10.88
N ASN A 86 -9.89 18.54 -9.74
CA ASN A 86 -8.91 19.62 -9.48
C ASN A 86 -7.65 19.18 -8.71
N GLY A 87 -7.54 17.91 -8.28
CA GLY A 87 -6.41 17.39 -7.52
C GLY A 87 -6.42 17.74 -6.02
N GLU A 88 -7.52 18.25 -5.48
CA GLU A 88 -7.65 18.57 -4.06
C GLU A 88 -7.57 17.30 -3.21
N VAL A 89 -6.74 17.34 -2.13
CA VAL A 89 -6.71 16.25 -1.14
C VAL A 89 -7.92 16.38 -0.23
N MET A 90 -8.90 15.51 -0.41
CA MET A 90 -10.17 15.51 0.32
C MET A 90 -10.17 14.67 1.58
N GLY A 91 -9.19 13.79 1.73
CA GLY A 91 -9.11 12.93 2.90
C GLY A 91 -7.74 12.33 3.12
N ILE A 92 -7.45 12.05 4.39
CA ILE A 92 -6.26 11.29 4.80
C ILE A 92 -6.63 10.36 5.96
N GLU A 93 -6.08 9.16 5.95
CA GLU A 93 -6.10 8.21 7.06
C GLU A 93 -4.67 7.75 7.35
N THR A 94 -4.21 7.97 8.58
CA THR A 94 -2.83 7.71 8.99
C THR A 94 -2.70 6.70 10.12
N THR A 95 -3.81 6.04 10.50
CA THR A 95 -3.86 5.14 11.66
C THR A 95 -2.80 4.04 11.59
N GLY A 96 -2.62 3.44 10.41
CA GLY A 96 -1.59 2.41 10.20
C GLY A 96 -0.20 2.95 10.49
N TYR A 97 0.17 4.04 9.84
CA TYR A 97 1.47 4.68 10.01
C TYR A 97 1.71 5.12 11.46
N LEU A 98 0.78 5.87 12.06
CA LEU A 98 0.98 6.43 13.41
C LEU A 98 1.10 5.36 14.50
N ASN A 99 0.47 4.21 14.32
CA ASN A 99 0.51 3.13 15.31
C ASN A 99 1.69 2.18 15.15
N ASN A 100 2.22 2.04 13.93
CA ASN A 100 3.18 0.97 13.63
C ASN A 100 4.55 1.48 13.20
N HIS A 101 4.66 2.78 12.80
CA HIS A 101 5.88 3.28 12.19
C HIS A 101 7.05 3.27 13.14
N GLU A 102 8.01 2.40 12.84
CA GLU A 102 9.30 2.29 13.51
C GLU A 102 10.36 1.79 12.52
N LYS A 103 11.63 1.93 12.90
CA LYS A 103 12.72 1.34 12.11
C LYS A 103 12.78 -0.16 12.36
N ARG A 104 12.69 -0.94 11.27
CA ARG A 104 12.74 -2.40 11.31
C ARG A 104 14.08 -2.96 10.89
N ASN A 105 14.37 -4.18 11.31
CA ASN A 105 15.50 -4.93 10.78
C ASN A 105 15.06 -5.62 9.48
N VAL A 106 15.48 -5.07 8.33
CA VAL A 106 15.16 -5.60 7.00
C VAL A 106 16.27 -6.48 6.42
N SER A 107 17.32 -6.79 7.19
CA SER A 107 18.47 -7.58 6.73
C SER A 107 18.39 -9.07 7.07
N ASN A 108 17.37 -9.52 7.80
CA ASN A 108 17.24 -10.93 8.22
C ASN A 108 16.70 -11.82 7.10
N ILE A 109 17.42 -11.87 5.98
CA ILE A 109 17.08 -12.69 4.82
C ILE A 109 17.98 -13.93 4.86
N LYS A 110 17.38 -15.11 5.12
CA LYS A 110 18.07 -16.41 5.13
C LYS A 110 17.81 -17.22 3.88
N ILE A 111 16.69 -16.95 3.22
CA ILE A 111 16.26 -17.62 2.00
C ILE A 111 16.47 -16.66 0.84
N SER A 112 17.23 -17.09 -0.16
CA SER A 112 17.43 -16.31 -1.38
C SER A 112 16.11 -16.20 -2.17
N LYS A 113 16.01 -15.19 -3.00
CA LYS A 113 14.85 -15.00 -3.88
C LYS A 113 14.60 -16.22 -4.78
N GLU A 114 15.67 -16.81 -5.31
CA GLU A 114 15.62 -17.99 -6.17
C GLU A 114 15.15 -19.23 -5.41
N GLU A 115 15.48 -19.34 -4.12
CA GLU A 115 14.95 -20.41 -3.27
C GLU A 115 13.47 -20.19 -2.95
N ALA A 116 13.08 -18.97 -2.63
CA ALA A 116 11.67 -18.61 -2.39
C ALA A 116 10.79 -18.92 -3.61
N LYS A 117 11.28 -18.66 -4.83
CA LYS A 117 10.57 -19.00 -6.08
C LYS A 117 10.26 -20.49 -6.24
N LYS A 118 11.06 -21.37 -5.67
CA LYS A 118 10.80 -22.84 -5.76
C LYS A 118 9.54 -23.26 -5.02
N GLY A 119 9.08 -22.46 -4.06
CA GLY A 119 7.83 -22.69 -3.34
C GLY A 119 6.58 -22.20 -4.07
N LEU A 120 6.73 -21.44 -5.15
CA LEU A 120 5.60 -20.89 -5.90
C LEU A 120 4.94 -21.95 -6.79
N ASN A 121 3.66 -21.73 -7.09
CA ASN A 121 2.96 -22.53 -8.09
C ASN A 121 3.70 -22.45 -9.45
N PRO A 122 4.07 -23.58 -10.07
CA PRO A 122 4.80 -23.60 -11.35
C PRO A 122 4.06 -22.91 -12.52
N LYS A 123 2.73 -22.71 -12.39
CA LYS A 123 1.92 -21.99 -13.38
C LYS A 123 1.91 -20.49 -13.16
N LEU A 124 2.49 -19.99 -12.05
CA LEU A 124 2.51 -18.58 -11.75
C LEU A 124 3.53 -17.87 -12.66
N GLU A 125 3.03 -17.08 -13.61
CA GLU A 125 3.85 -16.15 -14.38
C GLU A 125 4.20 -14.96 -13.49
N ILE A 126 5.48 -14.81 -13.11
CA ILE A 126 5.93 -13.72 -12.23
C ILE A 126 5.97 -12.41 -13.01
N LEU A 127 5.20 -11.42 -12.57
CA LEU A 127 5.11 -10.07 -13.14
C LEU A 127 6.05 -9.08 -12.45
N SER A 128 6.17 -9.19 -11.12
CA SER A 128 7.14 -8.40 -10.34
C SER A 128 7.50 -9.12 -9.05
N GLU A 129 8.61 -8.71 -8.45
CA GLU A 129 9.15 -9.30 -7.24
C GLU A 129 9.86 -8.25 -6.38
N GLY A 130 9.79 -8.39 -5.07
CA GLY A 130 10.40 -7.48 -4.13
C GLY A 130 10.43 -8.04 -2.70
N LEU A 131 10.82 -7.21 -1.76
CA LEU A 131 10.72 -7.50 -0.33
C LEU A 131 9.59 -6.68 0.27
N ALA A 132 8.85 -7.28 1.17
CA ALA A 132 7.79 -6.63 1.92
C ALA A 132 7.76 -7.10 3.37
N ILE A 133 7.32 -6.23 4.27
CA ILE A 133 6.90 -6.59 5.61
C ILE A 133 5.38 -6.60 5.62
N ILE A 134 4.80 -7.73 6.01
CA ILE A 134 3.35 -7.89 6.13
C ILE A 134 2.94 -8.15 7.59
N PRO A 135 1.73 -7.72 7.99
CA PRO A 135 1.19 -8.08 9.29
C PRO A 135 0.76 -9.55 9.27
N THR A 136 0.87 -10.23 10.42
CA THR A 136 0.33 -11.56 10.63
C THR A 136 -0.98 -11.51 11.43
N GLU A 137 -1.73 -12.61 11.43
CA GLU A 137 -2.96 -12.75 12.26
C GLU A 137 -2.69 -12.53 13.76
N TRP A 138 -1.47 -12.81 14.21
CA TRP A 138 -1.05 -12.70 15.61
C TRP A 138 -0.55 -11.30 15.99
N LYS A 139 -0.82 -10.26 15.18
CA LYS A 139 -0.35 -8.88 15.37
C LYS A 139 1.18 -8.76 15.44
N SER A 140 1.89 -9.68 14.83
CA SER A 140 3.32 -9.60 14.55
C SER A 140 3.55 -9.23 13.09
N GLU A 141 4.78 -8.93 12.75
CA GLU A 141 5.20 -8.61 11.38
C GLU A 141 6.19 -9.66 10.89
N VAL A 142 6.19 -9.92 9.60
CA VAL A 142 7.10 -10.87 8.97
C VAL A 142 7.70 -10.26 7.68
N LEU A 143 9.02 -10.43 7.52
CA LEU A 143 9.72 -10.07 6.29
C LEU A 143 9.55 -11.18 5.26
N CYS A 144 9.02 -10.83 4.09
CA CYS A 144 8.71 -11.76 3.03
C CYS A 144 9.33 -11.34 1.69
N TRP A 145 9.62 -12.31 0.86
CA TRP A 145 9.65 -12.13 -0.58
C TRP A 145 8.21 -11.99 -1.08
N GLU A 146 7.91 -10.88 -1.72
CA GLU A 146 6.63 -10.62 -2.37
C GLU A 146 6.77 -10.93 -3.86
N PHE A 147 5.88 -11.78 -4.37
CA PHE A 147 5.77 -12.10 -5.79
C PHE A 147 4.39 -11.71 -6.29
N LYS A 148 4.34 -10.75 -7.19
CA LYS A 148 3.13 -10.52 -7.99
C LYS A 148 3.21 -11.42 -9.23
N GLY A 149 2.19 -12.21 -9.46
CA GLY A 149 2.16 -13.10 -10.62
C GLY A 149 0.76 -13.36 -11.11
N ARG A 150 0.66 -14.06 -12.21
CA ARG A 150 -0.59 -14.40 -12.89
C ARG A 150 -0.71 -15.89 -13.13
N VAL A 151 -1.90 -16.43 -12.85
CA VAL A 151 -2.31 -17.78 -13.28
C VAL A 151 -3.59 -17.62 -14.08
N ASP A 152 -3.57 -18.07 -15.33
CA ASP A 152 -4.64 -17.82 -16.30
C ASP A 152 -4.95 -16.32 -16.42
N GLU A 153 -6.14 -15.85 -16.04
CA GLU A 153 -6.54 -14.46 -16.10
C GLU A 153 -6.55 -13.78 -14.70
N THR A 154 -6.08 -14.47 -13.66
CA THR A 154 -6.13 -14.00 -12.27
C THR A 154 -4.75 -13.61 -11.78
N ASP A 155 -4.64 -12.41 -11.25
CA ASP A 155 -3.41 -11.89 -10.63
C ASP A 155 -3.40 -12.22 -9.13
N PHE A 156 -2.21 -12.53 -8.62
CA PHE A 156 -1.97 -12.88 -7.22
C PHE A 156 -0.78 -12.11 -6.66
N LEU A 157 -0.82 -11.88 -5.34
CA LEU A 157 0.35 -11.59 -4.52
C LEU A 157 0.62 -12.82 -3.66
N VAL A 158 1.84 -13.32 -3.70
CA VAL A 158 2.29 -14.45 -2.89
C VAL A 158 3.43 -13.98 -2.01
N TYR A 159 3.32 -14.23 -0.72
CA TYR A 159 4.30 -13.85 0.28
C TYR A 159 5.03 -15.08 0.82
N ILE A 160 6.33 -15.15 0.59
CA ILE A 160 7.20 -16.23 1.07
C ILE A 160 8.11 -15.66 2.16
N ASN A 161 8.05 -16.21 3.36
CA ASN A 161 8.87 -15.80 4.50
C ASN A 161 10.36 -15.82 4.12
N ALA A 162 11.03 -14.68 4.25
CA ALA A 162 12.42 -14.51 3.84
C ALA A 162 13.43 -15.23 4.78
N GLU A 163 12.96 -15.69 5.95
CA GLU A 163 13.78 -16.45 6.90
C GLU A 163 13.56 -17.95 6.77
N THR A 164 12.32 -18.42 6.60
CA THR A 164 11.95 -19.83 6.67
C THR A 164 11.67 -20.46 5.32
N GLY A 165 11.38 -19.66 4.28
CA GLY A 165 10.95 -20.13 2.97
C GLY A 165 9.51 -20.65 2.92
N LYS A 166 8.73 -20.48 3.99
CA LYS A 166 7.32 -20.87 4.02
C LYS A 166 6.44 -19.80 3.39
N GLU A 167 5.36 -20.23 2.76
CA GLU A 167 4.29 -19.33 2.32
C GLU A 167 3.56 -18.78 3.55
N GLU A 168 3.46 -17.46 3.63
CA GLU A 168 2.79 -16.76 4.74
C GLU A 168 1.39 -16.32 4.34
N ASP A 169 1.22 -15.86 3.09
CA ASP A 169 -0.07 -15.38 2.61
C ASP A 169 -0.17 -15.40 1.09
N ILE A 170 -1.40 -15.51 0.58
CA ILE A 170 -1.72 -15.35 -0.83
C ILE A 170 -2.95 -14.44 -0.94
N LEU A 171 -2.81 -13.35 -1.66
CA LEU A 171 -3.90 -12.44 -1.95
C LEU A 171 -4.27 -12.49 -3.43
N VAL A 172 -5.56 -12.52 -3.71
CA VAL A 172 -6.07 -12.36 -5.07
C VAL A 172 -6.13 -10.87 -5.40
N ILE A 173 -5.60 -10.48 -6.54
CA ILE A 173 -5.68 -9.13 -7.06
C ILE A 173 -6.88 -9.04 -8.00
N VAL A 174 -7.87 -8.25 -7.63
CA VAL A 174 -9.03 -7.97 -8.48
C VAL A 174 -8.79 -6.64 -9.19
N ASN A 175 -8.46 -6.71 -10.48
CA ASN A 175 -8.33 -5.54 -11.33
C ASN A 175 -9.70 -5.15 -11.88
N THR A 176 -10.10 -3.91 -11.65
CA THR A 176 -11.33 -3.33 -12.18
C THR A 176 -11.01 -2.07 -12.99
N PRO A 177 -11.91 -1.60 -13.86
CA PRO A 177 -11.73 -0.31 -14.54
C PRO A 177 -11.52 0.87 -13.56
N ASN A 178 -11.95 0.71 -12.31
CA ASN A 178 -11.88 1.74 -11.29
C ASN A 178 -10.68 1.60 -10.33
N GLY A 179 -9.87 0.56 -10.47
CA GLY A 179 -8.70 0.35 -9.62
C GLY A 179 -8.47 -1.11 -9.25
N THR A 180 -7.56 -1.31 -8.31
CA THR A 180 -7.08 -2.64 -7.88
C THR A 180 -7.45 -2.87 -6.42
N LEU A 181 -8.03 -4.02 -6.13
CA LEU A 181 -8.36 -4.50 -4.79
C LEU A 181 -7.60 -5.80 -4.53
N THR A 182 -7.27 -6.08 -3.26
CA THR A 182 -6.70 -7.35 -2.80
C THR A 182 -7.64 -8.00 -1.78
N HIS A 183 -7.78 -9.31 -1.87
CA HIS A 183 -8.57 -10.13 -0.94
C HIS A 183 -7.75 -11.30 -0.46
#